data_8fd7da68748713621cb326a287cda168
#
_entry.id   8fd7da68748713621cb326a287cda168
#
_cell.length_a   1.000
_cell.length_b   1.000
_cell.length_c   1.000
_cell.angle_alpha   90.00
_cell.angle_beta   90.00
_cell.angle_gamma   90.00
#
_symmetry.space_group_name_H-M   'P 1'
#
loop_
_entity.id
_entity.type
_entity.pdbx_description
1 polymer ?
#
loop_
_entity_poly.entity_id
_entity_poly.type
_entity_poly.pdbx_seq_one_letter_code
_entity_poly.pdbx_strand_id
1 'polypeptide(L)'
;IKKDILDRLFKTKWNIYPDFTPQLLYKKVASYYNTTPENILIGNGSNEMIFTILAATVEKNKKVIIPEPTFTIYKLISSNLNGKIKSVMLNEDFSFNEEKIIRESSEKGSITIISSPNNPTGTYLKREYIEEIIKSSNGIVVVDEAYIHFGGESVIDLCDKYNNLIVLRTFSKAFGLAGLRIGVMISNKELILQLGKVKLPYNINIFTQITLNVILDNIEYIENNIKYIINQREILFNKMQNLPKIKVIPSSTNFLCIKTENSKFIFNELL
;
A
#
# COMPACT_ATOMS: atom_id res chain seq x y z
N ILE A 1 -15.95 20.93 -2.52
CA ILE A 1 -14.63 20.36 -2.14
C ILE A 1 -13.51 21.27 -2.64
N LYS A 2 -13.29 21.44 -3.96
CA LYS A 2 -12.16 22.21 -4.53
C LYS A 2 -12.12 23.65 -4.01
N LYS A 3 -13.25 24.35 -3.96
CA LYS A 3 -13.34 25.73 -3.46
C LYS A 3 -12.94 25.82 -1.99
N ASP A 4 -13.44 24.94 -1.13
CA ASP A 4 -13.11 24.93 0.30
C ASP A 4 -11.60 24.66 0.55
N ILE A 5 -11.00 23.77 -0.24
CA ILE A 5 -9.55 23.53 -0.19
C ILE A 5 -8.79 24.81 -0.53
N LEU A 6 -9.14 25.47 -1.64
CA LEU A 6 -8.47 26.70 -2.07
C LEU A 6 -8.62 27.83 -1.05
N ASP A 7 -9.83 28.04 -0.51
CA ASP A 7 -10.11 29.08 0.50
C ASP A 7 -9.27 28.86 1.78
N ARG A 8 -9.10 27.62 2.21
CA ARG A 8 -8.23 27.29 3.36
C ARG A 8 -6.76 27.49 3.04
N LEU A 9 -6.31 27.11 1.85
CA LEU A 9 -4.93 27.30 1.41
C LEU A 9 -4.54 28.78 1.33
N PHE A 10 -5.41 29.64 0.79
CA PHE A 10 -5.18 31.09 0.72
C PHE A 10 -5.08 31.76 2.10
N LYS A 11 -5.77 31.23 3.11
CA LYS A 11 -5.70 31.74 4.50
C LYS A 11 -4.48 31.23 5.26
N THR A 12 -3.73 30.29 4.70
CA THR A 12 -2.60 29.65 5.38
C THR A 12 -1.32 30.47 5.22
N LYS A 13 -0.53 30.59 6.29
CA LYS A 13 0.79 31.23 6.26
C LYS A 13 1.82 30.23 5.77
N TRP A 14 2.34 30.41 4.56
CA TRP A 14 3.25 29.45 3.89
C TRP A 14 4.71 29.55 4.35
N ASN A 15 5.05 30.60 5.09
CA ASN A 15 6.38 30.81 5.68
C ASN A 15 6.56 30.14 7.06
N ILE A 16 5.56 29.39 7.51
CA ILE A 16 5.56 28.67 8.79
C ILE A 16 5.57 27.17 8.51
N TYR A 17 6.41 26.42 9.23
CA TYR A 17 6.39 24.97 9.15
C TYR A 17 5.01 24.40 9.50
N PRO A 18 4.56 23.33 8.82
CA PRO A 18 3.34 22.63 9.22
C PRO A 18 3.53 21.99 10.60
N ASP A 19 2.43 21.59 11.24
CA ASP A 19 2.50 20.84 12.49
C ASP A 19 3.31 19.57 12.32
N PHE A 20 4.22 19.33 13.23
CA PHE A 20 5.05 18.11 13.25
C PHE A 20 4.19 16.85 13.38
N THR A 21 3.17 16.89 14.23
CA THR A 21 2.17 15.83 14.40
C THR A 21 0.78 16.48 14.36
N PRO A 22 0.17 16.65 13.17
CA PRO A 22 -1.12 17.34 13.04
C PRO A 22 -2.25 16.50 13.66
N GLN A 23 -2.56 16.78 14.93
CA GLN A 23 -3.47 15.99 15.77
C GLN A 23 -4.85 15.78 15.14
N LEU A 24 -5.42 16.83 14.54
CA LEU A 24 -6.71 16.73 13.88
C LEU A 24 -6.65 15.73 12.70
N LEU A 25 -5.59 15.79 11.91
CA LEU A 25 -5.40 14.88 10.78
C LEU A 25 -5.23 13.43 11.24
N TYR A 26 -4.40 13.20 12.26
CA TYR A 26 -4.22 11.88 12.85
C TYR A 26 -5.54 11.30 13.39
N LYS A 27 -6.35 12.09 14.10
CA LYS A 27 -7.67 11.67 14.59
C LYS A 27 -8.62 11.30 13.44
N LYS A 28 -8.70 12.11 12.39
CA LYS A 28 -9.57 11.82 11.23
C LYS A 28 -9.13 10.58 10.46
N VAL A 29 -7.82 10.43 10.20
CA VAL A 29 -7.28 9.26 9.50
C VAL A 29 -7.47 8.00 10.34
N ALA A 30 -7.21 8.05 11.64
CA ALA A 30 -7.44 6.93 12.55
C ALA A 30 -8.92 6.53 12.58
N SER A 31 -9.83 7.50 12.70
CA SER A 31 -11.28 7.26 12.64
C SER A 31 -11.71 6.63 11.31
N TYR A 32 -11.16 7.10 10.19
CA TYR A 32 -11.46 6.52 8.87
C TYR A 32 -11.06 5.03 8.77
N TYR A 33 -9.97 4.64 9.42
CA TYR A 33 -9.50 3.25 9.45
C TYR A 33 -9.98 2.45 10.66
N ASN A 34 -10.92 2.98 11.46
CA ASN A 34 -11.44 2.35 12.70
C ASN A 34 -10.33 1.94 13.68
N THR A 35 -9.35 2.82 13.87
CA THR A 35 -8.22 2.61 14.80
C THR A 35 -7.94 3.88 15.62
N THR A 36 -6.87 3.91 16.38
CA THR A 36 -6.48 5.06 17.20
C THR A 36 -5.28 5.83 16.60
N PRO A 37 -5.10 7.12 16.94
CA PRO A 37 -3.96 7.90 16.46
C PRO A 37 -2.59 7.30 16.82
N GLU A 38 -2.50 6.57 17.91
CA GLU A 38 -1.28 5.90 18.37
C GLU A 38 -0.90 4.68 17.53
N ASN A 39 -1.86 4.14 16.77
CA ASN A 39 -1.68 2.98 15.93
C ASN A 39 -1.36 3.33 14.47
N ILE A 40 -1.20 4.61 14.16
CA ILE A 40 -0.90 5.06 12.79
C ILE A 40 0.35 5.96 12.73
N LEU A 41 0.99 5.92 11.57
CA LEU A 41 2.02 6.86 11.16
C LEU A 41 1.70 7.37 9.76
N ILE A 42 1.59 8.70 9.60
CA ILE A 42 1.27 9.32 8.31
C ILE A 42 2.56 9.82 7.67
N GLY A 43 2.72 9.56 6.36
CA GLY A 43 3.92 9.94 5.62
C GLY A 43 3.65 10.47 4.21
N ASN A 44 4.74 10.88 3.56
CA ASN A 44 4.75 11.44 2.22
C ASN A 44 4.60 10.35 1.15
N GLY A 45 3.43 9.71 1.12
CA GLY A 45 3.10 8.52 0.35
C GLY A 45 3.54 7.23 1.05
N SER A 46 2.97 6.08 0.61
CA SER A 46 3.36 4.77 1.13
C SER A 46 4.84 4.46 0.87
N ASN A 47 5.46 5.06 -0.15
CA ASN A 47 6.90 4.88 -0.43
C ASN A 47 7.79 5.36 0.72
N GLU A 48 7.46 6.50 1.36
CA GLU A 48 8.17 6.92 2.56
C GLU A 48 7.97 5.94 3.71
N MET A 49 6.76 5.39 3.86
CA MET A 49 6.49 4.39 4.89
C MET A 49 7.25 3.09 4.64
N ILE A 50 7.35 2.63 3.38
CA ILE A 50 8.19 1.49 3.00
C ILE A 50 9.65 1.77 3.35
N PHE A 51 10.16 2.95 2.98
CA PHE A 51 11.53 3.35 3.33
C PHE A 51 11.75 3.38 4.85
N THR A 52 10.83 3.97 5.61
CA THR A 52 10.90 4.05 7.07
C THR A 52 10.97 2.66 7.72
N ILE A 53 10.12 1.72 7.27
CA ILE A 53 10.14 0.32 7.76
C ILE A 53 11.49 -0.32 7.45
N LEU A 54 11.91 -0.26 6.20
CA LEU A 54 13.14 -0.93 5.77
C LEU A 54 14.39 -0.29 6.39
N ALA A 55 14.45 1.03 6.51
CA ALA A 55 15.56 1.72 7.17
C ALA A 55 15.65 1.40 8.68
N ALA A 56 14.50 1.14 9.32
CA ALA A 56 14.45 0.77 10.73
C ALA A 56 14.78 -0.72 10.98
N THR A 57 14.61 -1.59 9.98
CA THR A 57 14.60 -3.04 10.19
C THR A 57 15.62 -3.81 9.36
N VAL A 58 16.05 -3.25 8.22
CA VAL A 58 17.06 -3.90 7.35
C VAL A 58 18.46 -3.49 7.80
N GLU A 59 19.23 -4.47 8.17
CA GLU A 59 20.67 -4.38 8.38
C GLU A 59 21.39 -5.30 7.40
N LYS A 60 22.71 -5.25 7.34
CA LYS A 60 23.53 -6.06 6.41
C LYS A 60 23.15 -7.54 6.50
N ASN A 61 22.83 -8.13 5.35
CA ASN A 61 22.42 -9.53 5.19
C ASN A 61 21.06 -9.88 5.79
N LYS A 62 20.27 -8.93 6.27
CA LYS A 62 18.90 -9.17 6.71
C LYS A 62 18.06 -9.73 5.56
N LYS A 63 17.41 -10.86 5.79
CA LYS A 63 16.58 -11.49 4.77
C LYS A 63 15.28 -10.71 4.57
N VAL A 64 15.02 -10.31 3.31
CA VAL A 64 13.79 -9.66 2.89
C VAL A 64 13.09 -10.55 1.85
N ILE A 65 11.93 -11.08 2.23
CA ILE A 65 11.12 -11.98 1.40
C ILE A 65 10.11 -11.15 0.61
N ILE A 66 10.13 -11.31 -0.71
CA ILE A 66 9.28 -10.54 -1.63
C ILE A 66 8.67 -11.50 -2.65
N PRO A 67 7.34 -11.69 -2.66
CA PRO A 67 6.64 -12.34 -3.77
C PRO A 67 6.83 -11.54 -5.06
N GLU A 68 7.26 -12.18 -6.16
CA GLU A 68 7.54 -11.51 -7.45
C GLU A 68 6.80 -12.22 -8.60
N PRO A 69 6.36 -11.48 -9.65
CA PRO A 69 6.53 -10.04 -9.86
C PRO A 69 5.66 -9.18 -8.96
N THR A 70 6.23 -8.06 -8.45
CA THR A 70 5.53 -7.09 -7.62
C THR A 70 6.11 -5.69 -7.79
N PHE A 71 5.66 -4.73 -6.99
CA PHE A 71 6.16 -3.35 -7.01
C PHE A 71 7.66 -3.28 -6.71
N THR A 72 8.43 -2.81 -7.67
CA THR A 72 9.90 -2.88 -7.67
C THR A 72 10.59 -2.11 -6.55
N ILE A 73 9.90 -1.14 -5.94
CA ILE A 73 10.45 -0.29 -4.86
C ILE A 73 10.85 -1.10 -3.63
N TYR A 74 10.15 -2.16 -3.30
CA TYR A 74 10.52 -3.03 -2.16
C TYR A 74 11.93 -3.58 -2.33
N LYS A 75 12.21 -4.15 -3.51
CA LYS A 75 13.51 -4.73 -3.85
C LYS A 75 14.60 -3.65 -3.92
N LEU A 76 14.30 -2.53 -4.58
CA LEU A 76 15.25 -1.41 -4.75
C LEU A 76 15.73 -0.87 -3.40
N ILE A 77 14.80 -0.53 -2.51
CA ILE A 77 15.15 0.02 -1.20
C ILE A 77 15.89 -1.03 -0.35
N SER A 78 15.38 -2.27 -0.31
CA SER A 78 16.02 -3.34 0.46
C SER A 78 17.45 -3.61 0.00
N SER A 79 17.69 -3.61 -1.32
CA SER A 79 19.04 -3.79 -1.88
C SER A 79 19.98 -2.62 -1.53
N ASN A 80 19.48 -1.39 -1.59
CA ASN A 80 20.27 -0.20 -1.24
C ASN A 80 20.66 -0.17 0.25
N LEU A 81 19.87 -0.83 1.10
CA LEU A 81 20.17 -1.02 2.54
C LEU A 81 21.00 -2.28 2.82
N ASN A 82 21.56 -2.93 1.80
CA ASN A 82 22.32 -4.17 1.90
C ASN A 82 21.54 -5.38 2.46
N GLY A 83 20.21 -5.38 2.31
CA GLY A 83 19.37 -6.53 2.63
C GLY A 83 19.57 -7.68 1.64
N LYS A 84 19.42 -8.91 2.11
CA LYS A 84 19.46 -10.12 1.28
C LYS A 84 18.07 -10.45 0.76
N ILE A 85 17.83 -10.16 -0.53
CA ILE A 85 16.53 -10.39 -1.16
C ILE A 85 16.29 -11.89 -1.37
N LYS A 86 15.14 -12.37 -0.91
CA LYS A 86 14.59 -13.68 -1.21
C LYS A 86 13.31 -13.51 -2.04
N SER A 87 13.45 -13.62 -3.34
CA SER A 87 12.30 -13.61 -4.25
C SER A 87 11.54 -14.93 -4.16
N VAL A 88 10.23 -14.85 -3.99
CA VAL A 88 9.29 -15.96 -4.08
C VAL A 88 8.44 -15.75 -5.32
N MET A 89 8.71 -16.51 -6.38
CA MET A 89 7.96 -16.36 -7.63
C MET A 89 6.49 -16.72 -7.43
N LEU A 90 5.59 -15.87 -7.96
CA LEU A 90 4.17 -16.19 -8.12
C LEU A 90 4.02 -17.40 -9.06
N ASN A 91 2.89 -18.07 -8.97
CA ASN A 91 2.52 -19.16 -9.87
C ASN A 91 2.32 -18.63 -11.31
N GLU A 92 2.17 -19.53 -12.28
CA GLU A 92 1.99 -19.15 -13.70
C GLU A 92 0.73 -18.32 -13.98
N ASP A 93 -0.29 -18.49 -13.16
CA ASP A 93 -1.54 -17.70 -13.19
C ASP A 93 -1.49 -16.41 -12.37
N PHE A 94 -0.31 -16.09 -11.81
CA PHE A 94 -0.06 -14.99 -10.89
C PHE A 94 -0.73 -15.10 -9.51
N SER A 95 -1.23 -16.27 -9.13
CA SER A 95 -1.57 -16.55 -7.74
C SER A 95 -0.30 -16.59 -6.87
N PHE A 96 -0.44 -16.36 -5.58
CA PHE A 96 0.68 -16.42 -4.65
C PHE A 96 1.05 -17.88 -4.37
N ASN A 97 2.34 -18.14 -4.13
CA ASN A 97 2.84 -19.43 -3.65
C ASN A 97 2.90 -19.38 -2.12
N GLU A 98 1.75 -19.62 -1.49
CA GLU A 98 1.54 -19.42 -0.04
C GLU A 98 2.49 -20.28 0.80
N GLU A 99 2.60 -21.56 0.47
CA GLU A 99 3.47 -22.51 1.21
C GLU A 99 4.92 -22.03 1.21
N LYS A 100 5.39 -21.54 0.06
CA LYS A 100 6.76 -21.06 -0.04
C LYS A 100 6.97 -19.74 0.71
N ILE A 101 5.98 -18.84 0.70
CA ILE A 101 6.04 -17.60 1.49
C ILE A 101 6.07 -17.93 2.98
N ILE A 102 5.18 -18.81 3.47
CA ILE A 102 5.12 -19.28 4.86
C ILE A 102 6.48 -19.84 5.29
N ARG A 103 7.03 -20.77 4.51
CA ARG A 103 8.32 -21.37 4.80
C ARG A 103 9.46 -20.37 4.88
N GLU A 104 9.55 -19.44 3.93
CA GLU A 104 10.63 -18.45 3.90
C GLU A 104 10.48 -17.40 5.01
N SER A 105 9.25 -17.04 5.40
CA SER A 105 8.96 -16.08 6.47
C SER A 105 9.24 -16.60 7.88
N SER A 106 9.31 -17.91 8.08
CA SER A 106 9.61 -18.52 9.39
C SER A 106 11.05 -18.30 9.87
N GLU A 107 11.95 -17.83 9.01
CA GLU A 107 13.33 -17.52 9.40
C GLU A 107 13.38 -16.33 10.38
N LYS A 108 14.15 -16.52 11.46
CA LYS A 108 14.24 -15.54 12.56
C LYS A 108 14.71 -14.18 12.07
N GLY A 109 13.92 -13.17 12.41
CA GLY A 109 14.21 -11.78 12.12
C GLY A 109 14.07 -11.39 10.63
N SER A 110 13.47 -12.23 9.78
CA SER A 110 13.17 -11.90 8.39
C SER A 110 12.16 -10.75 8.28
N ILE A 111 12.08 -10.13 7.09
CA ILE A 111 11.05 -9.17 6.76
C ILE A 111 10.32 -9.72 5.53
N THR A 112 9.01 -9.86 5.63
CA THR A 112 8.17 -10.31 4.51
C THR A 112 7.32 -9.15 4.04
N ILE A 113 7.38 -8.80 2.75
CA ILE A 113 6.59 -7.70 2.17
C ILE A 113 5.65 -8.28 1.11
N ILE A 114 4.35 -8.16 1.35
CA ILE A 114 3.28 -8.68 0.50
C ILE A 114 2.45 -7.50 -0.02
N SER A 115 2.38 -7.32 -1.34
CA SER A 115 1.44 -6.39 -1.96
C SER A 115 0.12 -7.14 -2.23
N SER A 116 -0.96 -6.78 -1.54
CA SER A 116 -2.25 -7.43 -1.70
C SER A 116 -3.40 -6.42 -1.58
N PRO A 117 -4.07 -6.08 -2.70
CA PRO A 117 -3.88 -6.56 -4.08
C PRO A 117 -2.54 -6.15 -4.70
N ASN A 118 -1.98 -7.03 -5.55
CA ASN A 118 -0.64 -6.91 -6.08
C ASN A 118 -0.55 -6.02 -7.34
N ASN A 119 0.49 -5.25 -7.43
CA ASN A 119 0.90 -4.51 -8.64
C ASN A 119 2.19 -5.18 -9.20
N PRO A 120 2.23 -5.71 -10.46
CA PRO A 120 1.33 -5.37 -11.57
C PRO A 120 0.23 -6.40 -11.88
N THR A 121 0.08 -7.47 -11.12
CA THR A 121 -0.75 -8.61 -11.51
C THR A 121 -2.25 -8.40 -11.29
N GLY A 122 -2.64 -7.55 -10.33
CA GLY A 122 -4.02 -7.34 -9.92
C GLY A 122 -4.58 -8.43 -8.99
N THR A 123 -3.85 -9.52 -8.79
CA THR A 123 -4.25 -10.63 -7.91
C THR A 123 -4.10 -10.25 -6.43
N TYR A 124 -4.79 -10.93 -5.54
CA TYR A 124 -4.64 -10.73 -4.10
C TYR A 124 -4.41 -12.06 -3.38
N LEU A 125 -3.77 -12.00 -2.23
CA LEU A 125 -3.60 -13.13 -1.33
C LEU A 125 -4.77 -13.13 -0.34
N LYS A 126 -5.44 -14.27 -0.19
CA LYS A 126 -6.56 -14.40 0.74
C LYS A 126 -6.13 -14.12 2.17
N ARG A 127 -7.02 -13.51 2.96
CA ARG A 127 -6.79 -13.15 4.34
C ARG A 127 -6.29 -14.31 5.21
N GLU A 128 -6.87 -15.50 5.03
CA GLU A 128 -6.49 -16.71 5.78
C GLU A 128 -5.00 -17.04 5.64
N TYR A 129 -4.44 -16.95 4.43
CA TYR A 129 -3.01 -17.19 4.18
C TYR A 129 -2.12 -16.06 4.71
N ILE A 130 -2.59 -14.81 4.61
CA ILE A 130 -1.86 -13.69 5.21
C ILE A 130 -1.77 -13.89 6.73
N GLU A 131 -2.87 -14.28 7.39
CA GLU A 131 -2.87 -14.56 8.83
C GLU A 131 -1.96 -15.75 9.19
N GLU A 132 -1.91 -16.79 8.36
CA GLU A 132 -0.99 -17.92 8.55
C GLU A 132 0.49 -17.49 8.41
N ILE A 133 0.82 -16.66 7.42
CA ILE A 133 2.14 -16.07 7.26
C ILE A 133 2.52 -15.23 8.49
N ILE A 134 1.60 -14.43 9.03
CA ILE A 134 1.85 -13.62 10.24
C ILE A 134 2.14 -14.51 11.44
N LYS A 135 1.37 -15.59 11.64
CA LYS A 135 1.55 -16.55 12.74
C LYS A 135 2.84 -17.33 12.65
N SER A 136 3.22 -17.74 11.44
CA SER A 136 4.44 -18.55 11.22
C SER A 136 5.71 -17.69 11.17
N SER A 137 5.59 -16.38 10.92
CA SER A 137 6.73 -15.49 10.79
C SER A 137 7.41 -15.21 12.13
N ASN A 138 8.73 -15.41 12.14
CA ASN A 138 9.61 -15.01 13.25
C ASN A 138 10.24 -13.61 13.04
N GLY A 139 9.64 -12.80 12.18
CA GLY A 139 10.03 -11.44 11.85
C GLY A 139 8.84 -10.56 11.56
N ILE A 140 9.05 -9.44 10.88
CA ILE A 140 8.01 -8.48 10.54
C ILE A 140 7.33 -8.87 9.23
N VAL A 141 6.00 -8.79 9.20
CA VAL A 141 5.18 -8.95 8.00
C VAL A 141 4.57 -7.58 7.64
N VAL A 142 4.86 -7.12 6.44
CA VAL A 142 4.31 -5.89 5.86
C VAL A 142 3.31 -6.28 4.78
N VAL A 143 2.07 -5.82 4.90
CA VAL A 143 1.04 -5.99 3.90
C VAL A 143 0.72 -4.63 3.28
N ASP A 144 1.10 -4.45 2.02
CA ASP A 144 0.80 -3.23 1.28
C ASP A 144 -0.58 -3.36 0.62
N GLU A 145 -1.55 -2.69 1.21
CA GLU A 145 -2.94 -2.62 0.79
C GLU A 145 -3.25 -1.36 -0.03
N ALA A 146 -2.31 -0.88 -0.83
CA ALA A 146 -2.48 0.33 -1.65
C ALA A 146 -3.71 0.29 -2.56
N TYR A 147 -4.15 -0.89 -2.98
CA TYR A 147 -5.27 -1.08 -3.91
C TYR A 147 -6.52 -1.68 -3.27
N ILE A 148 -6.54 -1.92 -1.97
CA ILE A 148 -7.59 -2.68 -1.27
C ILE A 148 -9.01 -2.11 -1.46
N HIS A 149 -9.15 -0.82 -1.70
CA HIS A 149 -10.45 -0.19 -1.95
C HIS A 149 -11.14 -0.68 -3.24
N PHE A 150 -10.39 -1.30 -4.14
CA PHE A 150 -10.90 -1.82 -5.41
C PHE A 150 -11.26 -3.31 -5.36
N GLY A 151 -10.90 -4.01 -4.27
CA GLY A 151 -11.15 -5.44 -4.06
C GLY A 151 -10.10 -6.09 -3.18
N GLY A 152 -10.27 -7.39 -2.93
CA GLY A 152 -9.43 -8.16 -2.01
C GLY A 152 -9.94 -8.12 -0.57
N GLU A 153 -9.12 -8.65 0.34
CA GLU A 153 -9.47 -8.83 1.76
C GLU A 153 -8.44 -8.10 2.63
N SER A 154 -8.92 -7.12 3.41
CA SER A 154 -8.06 -6.36 4.32
C SER A 154 -7.71 -7.16 5.58
N VAL A 155 -6.49 -6.92 6.07
CA VAL A 155 -6.00 -7.47 7.34
C VAL A 155 -5.72 -6.39 8.38
N ILE A 156 -6.26 -5.18 8.18
CA ILE A 156 -6.03 -4.03 9.06
C ILE A 156 -6.43 -4.29 10.51
N ASP A 157 -7.53 -4.99 10.74
CA ASP A 157 -8.03 -5.35 12.08
C ASP A 157 -7.15 -6.38 12.80
N LEU A 158 -6.25 -7.06 12.08
CA LEU A 158 -5.27 -7.95 12.68
C LEU A 158 -4.08 -7.19 13.31
N CYS A 159 -3.93 -5.89 13.04
CA CYS A 159 -2.86 -5.08 13.64
C CYS A 159 -2.93 -5.01 15.17
N ASP A 160 -4.14 -5.08 15.74
CA ASP A 160 -4.32 -5.12 17.20
C ASP A 160 -4.06 -6.52 17.80
N LYS A 161 -4.12 -7.56 16.97
CA LYS A 161 -3.96 -8.96 17.38
C LYS A 161 -2.51 -9.44 17.29
N TYR A 162 -1.75 -8.95 16.32
CA TYR A 162 -0.40 -9.41 16.01
C TYR A 162 0.64 -8.30 16.13
N ASN A 163 1.66 -8.54 16.95
CA ASN A 163 2.71 -7.54 17.23
C ASN A 163 3.74 -7.39 16.11
N ASN A 164 3.69 -8.25 15.09
CA ASN A 164 4.62 -8.29 13.97
C ASN A 164 3.99 -7.88 12.63
N LEU A 165 2.74 -7.40 12.62
CA LEU A 165 2.04 -6.96 11.41
C LEU A 165 2.13 -5.45 11.23
N ILE A 166 2.44 -5.03 10.01
CA ILE A 166 2.33 -3.65 9.53
C ILE A 166 1.47 -3.64 8.27
N VAL A 167 0.43 -2.83 8.25
CA VAL A 167 -0.41 -2.59 7.06
C VAL A 167 -0.11 -1.22 6.48
N LEU A 168 0.11 -1.15 5.17
CA LEU A 168 0.31 0.10 4.45
C LEU A 168 -0.95 0.48 3.66
N ARG A 169 -1.29 1.75 3.69
CA ARG A 169 -2.40 2.36 2.95
C ARG A 169 -1.93 3.61 2.21
N THR A 170 -2.63 3.98 1.17
CA THR A 170 -2.34 5.19 0.42
C THR A 170 -3.61 5.89 -0.05
N PHE A 171 -3.57 7.21 -0.06
CA PHE A 171 -4.60 8.06 -0.68
C PHE A 171 -4.32 8.35 -2.17
N SER A 172 -3.21 7.82 -2.70
CA SER A 172 -2.81 8.04 -4.09
C SER A 172 -3.70 7.35 -5.13
N LYS A 173 -4.34 6.22 -4.78
CA LYS A 173 -5.04 5.35 -5.72
C LYS A 173 -6.55 5.62 -5.70
N ALA A 174 -7.27 5.03 -4.77
CA ALA A 174 -8.72 5.14 -4.67
C ALA A 174 -9.23 6.57 -4.46
N PHE A 175 -8.47 7.39 -3.75
CA PHE A 175 -8.81 8.79 -3.47
C PHE A 175 -8.43 9.75 -4.60
N GLY A 176 -7.65 9.31 -5.60
CA GLY A 176 -7.20 10.19 -6.69
C GLY A 176 -6.22 11.28 -6.25
N LEU A 177 -5.56 11.13 -5.11
CA LEU A 177 -4.70 12.15 -4.49
C LEU A 177 -3.20 11.86 -4.68
N ALA A 178 -2.82 11.25 -5.81
CA ALA A 178 -1.43 10.86 -6.07
C ALA A 178 -0.43 12.03 -5.97
N GLY A 179 -0.83 13.22 -6.45
CA GLY A 179 0.00 14.44 -6.41
C GLY A 179 0.22 15.00 -5.00
N LEU A 180 -0.65 14.67 -4.04
CA LEU A 180 -0.55 15.15 -2.65
C LEU A 180 0.38 14.30 -1.77
N ARG A 181 0.78 13.14 -2.25
CA ARG A 181 1.73 12.27 -1.57
C ARG A 181 1.32 11.91 -0.13
N ILE A 182 0.25 11.13 0.05
CA ILE A 182 -0.19 10.70 1.38
C ILE A 182 -0.20 9.18 1.45
N GLY A 183 0.49 8.65 2.45
CA GLY A 183 0.47 7.25 2.84
C GLY A 183 0.30 7.09 4.34
N VAL A 184 -0.20 5.96 4.75
CA VAL A 184 -0.43 5.63 6.16
C VAL A 184 0.13 4.24 6.44
N MET A 185 0.86 4.14 7.52
CA MET A 185 1.28 2.89 8.14
C MET A 185 0.37 2.64 9.34
N ILE A 186 -0.14 1.44 9.48
CA ILE A 186 -1.03 1.04 10.57
C ILE A 186 -0.44 -0.21 11.21
N SER A 187 -0.32 -0.20 12.52
CA SER A 187 0.20 -1.32 13.31
C SER A 187 -0.17 -1.16 14.77
N ASN A 188 0.28 -2.06 15.63
CA ASN A 188 0.19 -1.85 17.06
C ASN A 188 1.02 -0.64 17.50
N LYS A 189 0.63 -0.04 18.64
CA LYS A 189 1.23 1.18 19.20
C LYS A 189 2.73 1.09 19.39
N GLU A 190 3.26 -0.06 19.79
CA GLU A 190 4.69 -0.22 20.08
C GLU A 190 5.52 -0.13 18.80
N LEU A 191 5.13 -0.86 17.74
CA LEU A 191 5.79 -0.76 16.43
C LEU A 191 5.71 0.66 15.86
N ILE A 192 4.54 1.31 15.93
CA ILE A 192 4.38 2.69 15.47
C ILE A 192 5.32 3.65 16.22
N LEU A 193 5.45 3.49 17.54
CA LEU A 193 6.36 4.30 18.34
C LEU A 193 7.83 4.11 17.92
N GLN A 194 8.27 2.87 17.66
CA GLN A 194 9.65 2.61 17.25
C GLN A 194 9.92 3.12 15.83
N LEU A 195 9.03 2.85 14.88
CA LEU A 195 9.15 3.29 13.49
C LEU A 195 9.06 4.82 13.36
N GLY A 196 8.29 5.46 14.24
CA GLY A 196 8.20 6.92 14.33
C GLY A 196 9.52 7.62 14.64
N LYS A 197 10.49 6.94 15.26
CA LYS A 197 11.84 7.49 15.52
C LYS A 197 12.68 7.64 14.24
N VAL A 198 12.36 6.90 13.19
CA VAL A 198 13.07 6.94 11.89
C VAL A 198 12.39 7.89 10.91
N LYS A 199 11.12 8.24 11.16
CA LYS A 199 10.36 9.17 10.30
C LYS A 199 10.98 10.58 10.36
N LEU A 200 11.15 11.18 9.17
CA LEU A 200 11.64 12.57 9.09
C LEU A 200 10.60 13.57 9.65
N PRO A 201 11.05 14.65 10.30
CA PRO A 201 10.17 15.71 10.77
C PRO A 201 9.54 16.48 9.59
N TYR A 202 8.36 17.07 9.82
CA TYR A 202 7.66 17.93 8.85
C TYR A 202 7.45 17.29 7.47
N ASN A 203 7.41 15.97 7.40
CA ASN A 203 7.35 15.19 6.16
C ASN A 203 6.04 15.37 5.37
N ILE A 204 4.97 15.88 6.00
CA ILE A 204 3.69 16.13 5.35
C ILE A 204 3.53 17.65 5.16
N ASN A 205 3.52 18.09 3.91
CA ASN A 205 3.37 19.51 3.62
C ASN A 205 1.97 20.03 3.96
N ILE A 206 1.85 21.36 4.12
CA ILE A 206 0.61 22.00 4.56
C ILE A 206 -0.55 21.82 3.59
N PHE A 207 -0.30 21.80 2.27
CA PHE A 207 -1.33 21.58 1.25
C PHE A 207 -1.96 20.20 1.41
N THR A 208 -1.12 19.19 1.65
CA THR A 208 -1.53 17.81 1.91
C THR A 208 -2.40 17.71 3.17
N GLN A 209 -1.96 18.35 4.27
CA GLN A 209 -2.71 18.33 5.54
C GLN A 209 -4.12 18.96 5.37
N ILE A 210 -4.20 20.13 4.74
CA ILE A 210 -5.47 20.82 4.51
C ILE A 210 -6.38 20.01 3.59
N THR A 211 -5.83 19.53 2.45
CA THR A 211 -6.63 18.81 1.47
C THR A 211 -7.19 17.52 2.03
N LEU A 212 -6.37 16.73 2.73
CA LEU A 212 -6.84 15.47 3.30
C LEU A 212 -7.91 15.69 4.37
N ASN A 213 -7.79 16.73 5.20
CA ASN A 213 -8.83 17.08 6.17
C ASN A 213 -10.19 17.35 5.50
N VAL A 214 -10.21 18.04 4.36
CA VAL A 214 -11.44 18.33 3.61
C VAL A 214 -11.97 17.07 2.92
N ILE A 215 -11.11 16.25 2.33
CA ILE A 215 -11.50 15.03 1.64
C ILE A 215 -12.15 14.03 2.60
N LEU A 216 -11.58 13.86 3.80
CA LEU A 216 -12.14 12.96 4.80
C LEU A 216 -13.51 13.39 5.33
N ASP A 217 -13.85 14.68 5.24
CA ASP A 217 -15.20 15.19 5.52
C ASP A 217 -16.19 14.96 4.36
N ASN A 218 -15.72 14.48 3.20
CA ASN A 218 -16.50 14.28 1.98
C ASN A 218 -16.29 12.89 1.38
N ILE A 219 -16.22 11.86 2.21
CA ILE A 219 -15.83 10.51 1.82
C ILE A 219 -16.78 9.84 0.81
N GLU A 220 -18.07 10.15 0.87
CA GLU A 220 -19.10 9.59 -0.01
C GLU A 220 -18.78 9.83 -1.51
N TYR A 221 -18.24 10.99 -1.84
CA TYR A 221 -17.80 11.29 -3.21
C TYR A 221 -16.73 10.30 -3.68
N ILE A 222 -15.79 9.95 -2.81
CA ILE A 222 -14.71 9.00 -3.11
C ILE A 222 -15.27 7.60 -3.29
N GLU A 223 -16.17 7.16 -2.41
CA GLU A 223 -16.79 5.83 -2.48
C GLU A 223 -17.58 5.62 -3.78
N ASN A 224 -18.29 6.64 -4.24
CA ASN A 224 -19.02 6.59 -5.52
C ASN A 224 -18.06 6.45 -6.71
N ASN A 225 -16.92 7.16 -6.69
CA ASN A 225 -15.90 7.02 -7.73
C ASN A 225 -15.25 5.62 -7.71
N ILE A 226 -15.00 5.05 -6.53
CA ILE A 226 -14.46 3.69 -6.39
C ILE A 226 -15.42 2.68 -7.03
N LYS A 227 -16.72 2.74 -6.70
CA LYS A 227 -17.74 1.87 -7.28
C LYS A 227 -17.80 1.99 -8.80
N TYR A 228 -17.71 3.22 -9.32
CA TYR A 228 -17.65 3.45 -10.77
C TYR A 228 -16.42 2.79 -11.41
N ILE A 229 -15.23 2.96 -10.84
CA ILE A 229 -13.99 2.38 -11.35
C ILE A 229 -14.06 0.84 -11.35
N ILE A 230 -14.55 0.24 -10.26
CA ILE A 230 -14.74 -1.20 -10.18
C ILE A 230 -15.66 -1.69 -11.30
N ASN A 231 -16.81 -1.04 -11.50
CA ASN A 231 -17.74 -1.40 -12.57
C ASN A 231 -17.11 -1.29 -13.96
N GLN A 232 -16.37 -0.22 -14.24
CA GLN A 232 -15.67 -0.03 -15.53
C GLN A 232 -14.58 -1.09 -15.75
N ARG A 233 -13.86 -1.48 -14.70
CA ARG A 233 -12.88 -2.57 -14.76
C ARG A 233 -13.55 -3.89 -15.15
N GLU A 234 -14.67 -4.24 -14.52
CA GLU A 234 -15.38 -5.49 -14.83
C GLU A 234 -15.94 -5.49 -16.27
N ILE A 235 -16.49 -4.36 -16.74
CA ILE A 235 -16.94 -4.22 -18.13
C ILE A 235 -15.77 -4.44 -19.10
N LEU A 236 -14.63 -3.81 -18.83
CA LEU A 236 -13.43 -3.95 -19.66
C LEU A 236 -12.89 -5.38 -19.63
N PHE A 237 -12.79 -5.99 -18.45
CA PHE A 237 -12.37 -7.37 -18.27
C PHE A 237 -13.22 -8.33 -19.12
N ASN A 238 -14.54 -8.24 -19.03
CA ASN A 238 -15.46 -9.08 -19.79
C ASN A 238 -15.32 -8.89 -21.32
N LYS A 239 -15.11 -7.66 -21.79
CA LYS A 239 -14.86 -7.40 -23.22
C LYS A 239 -13.53 -7.99 -23.70
N MET A 240 -12.49 -7.89 -22.87
CA MET A 240 -11.14 -8.33 -23.24
C MET A 240 -10.98 -9.86 -23.20
N GLN A 241 -11.76 -10.59 -22.39
CA GLN A 241 -11.72 -12.07 -22.34
C GLN A 241 -11.98 -12.74 -23.70
N ASN A 242 -12.71 -12.08 -24.57
CA ASN A 242 -13.08 -12.61 -25.89
C ASN A 242 -12.06 -12.23 -26.98
N LEU A 243 -11.01 -11.48 -26.66
CA LEU A 243 -10.00 -11.09 -27.64
C LEU A 243 -8.99 -12.23 -27.87
N PRO A 244 -8.68 -12.55 -29.17
CA PRO A 244 -7.71 -13.60 -29.49
C PRO A 244 -6.30 -13.21 -29.03
N LYS A 245 -5.50 -14.19 -28.65
CA LYS A 245 -4.06 -14.02 -28.27
C LYS A 245 -3.82 -13.14 -27.03
N ILE A 246 -4.86 -12.90 -26.24
CA ILE A 246 -4.79 -12.14 -24.98
C ILE A 246 -5.38 -13.00 -23.88
N LYS A 247 -4.63 -13.15 -22.78
CA LYS A 247 -5.16 -13.71 -21.53
C LYS A 247 -5.23 -12.58 -20.50
N VAL A 248 -6.44 -12.18 -20.13
CA VAL A 248 -6.67 -11.16 -19.09
C VAL A 248 -6.66 -11.83 -17.74
N ILE A 249 -5.96 -11.24 -16.77
CA ILE A 249 -5.89 -11.71 -15.40
C ILE A 249 -7.01 -11.04 -14.59
N PRO A 250 -7.82 -11.79 -13.81
CA PRO A 250 -8.78 -11.20 -12.87
C PRO A 250 -8.09 -10.24 -11.93
N SER A 251 -8.69 -9.08 -11.68
CA SER A 251 -8.03 -8.01 -10.94
C SER A 251 -8.88 -7.48 -9.79
N SER A 252 -8.23 -7.24 -8.66
CA SER A 252 -8.75 -6.53 -7.49
C SER A 252 -8.14 -5.12 -7.34
N THR A 253 -7.67 -4.53 -8.46
CA THR A 253 -7.07 -3.20 -8.51
C THR A 253 -7.86 -2.27 -9.43
N ASN A 254 -7.35 -1.09 -9.76
CA ASN A 254 -7.90 -0.18 -10.75
C ASN A 254 -7.25 -0.32 -12.15
N PHE A 255 -6.65 -1.46 -12.43
CA PHE A 255 -6.06 -1.81 -13.72
C PHE A 255 -6.26 -3.31 -14.01
N LEU A 256 -6.00 -3.72 -15.25
CA LEU A 256 -5.98 -5.11 -15.68
C LEU A 256 -4.57 -5.49 -16.14
N CYS A 257 -4.13 -6.68 -15.74
CA CYS A 257 -2.92 -7.30 -16.26
C CYS A 257 -3.30 -8.23 -17.43
N ILE A 258 -2.58 -8.14 -18.53
CA ILE A 258 -2.76 -9.02 -19.68
C ILE A 258 -1.48 -9.77 -20.00
N LYS A 259 -1.61 -11.05 -20.36
CA LYS A 259 -0.54 -11.84 -20.97
C LYS A 259 -0.77 -11.91 -22.47
N THR A 260 0.27 -11.61 -23.26
CA THR A 260 0.28 -11.67 -24.71
C THR A 260 1.70 -11.84 -25.23
N GLU A 261 1.85 -12.53 -26.36
CA GLU A 261 3.16 -12.68 -27.04
C GLU A 261 3.64 -11.35 -27.67
N ASN A 262 2.71 -10.45 -27.98
CA ASN A 262 2.98 -9.18 -28.66
C ASN A 262 2.98 -7.97 -27.71
N SER A 263 3.38 -8.15 -26.44
CA SER A 263 3.29 -7.10 -25.40
C SER A 263 3.97 -5.79 -25.80
N LYS A 264 5.18 -5.86 -26.39
CA LYS A 264 5.93 -4.67 -26.82
C LYS A 264 5.25 -3.93 -27.97
N PHE A 265 4.68 -4.65 -28.93
CA PHE A 265 3.92 -4.05 -30.03
C PHE A 265 2.66 -3.34 -29.49
N ILE A 266 1.85 -4.05 -28.70
CA ILE A 266 0.63 -3.48 -28.10
C ILE A 266 0.95 -2.24 -27.24
N PHE A 267 2.01 -2.29 -26.45
CA PHE A 267 2.44 -1.14 -25.65
C PHE A 267 2.75 0.09 -26.51
N ASN A 268 3.49 -0.10 -27.60
CA ASN A 268 3.86 1.01 -28.50
C ASN A 268 2.66 1.59 -29.26
N GLU A 269 1.67 0.75 -29.63
CA GLU A 269 0.48 1.20 -30.33
C GLU A 269 -0.55 1.93 -29.43
N LEU A 270 -0.44 1.76 -28.09
CA LEU A 270 -1.32 2.40 -27.11
C LEU A 270 -0.74 3.68 -26.50
N LEU A 271 0.53 4.01 -26.76
CA LEU A 271 1.17 5.26 -26.38
C LEU A 271 0.89 6.38 -27.37
#